data_4a8b7c04ed4c8a3b84bed2d568003ae6
#
_entry.id   4a8b7c04ed4c8a3b84bed2d568003ae6
#
_cell.length_a   1.000
_cell.length_b   1.000
_cell.length_c   1.000
_cell.angle_alpha   90.00
_cell.angle_beta   90.00
_cell.angle_gamma   90.00
#
_symmetry.space_group_name_H-M   'P 1'
#
loop_
_entity.id
_entity.type
_entity.pdbx_description
1 polymer ?
#
loop_
_entity_poly.entity_id
_entity_poly.type
_entity_poly.pdbx_seq_one_letter_code
_entity_poly.pdbx_strand_id
1 'polypeptide(L)'
;MTRFFSYVVSNTRQERTTGSQLARKVGAEFVGTFGLVFMGCGAVMVDAVSGGRVTHVGVALTFGLTVMAMIYATGHISGAHLNPAVTVAFALTKRFSWRQVPFYVVGQLAAAVAASLLLLNILGPVAALGSTTPSGSLMQSILLESVLTFFLMFVIAAVATDGRAVGDMAGWAIGGTVALAAIFGGPVSGASMNPARSLGPALVAGQMDQVWIYIVGPLAGAIAGACVYQVLRCGGDEKTADGCC
;
A
#
# COMPACT_ATOMS: atom_id res chain seq x y z
N MET A 1 21.33 -13.45 -11.09
CA MET A 1 20.25 -12.44 -11.08
C MET A 1 18.85 -13.03 -11.18
N THR A 2 18.68 -14.34 -11.27
CA THR A 2 17.40 -15.06 -11.52
C THR A 2 16.66 -15.54 -10.26
N ARG A 3 17.07 -15.16 -9.04
CA ARG A 3 16.53 -15.75 -7.79
C ARG A 3 15.33 -15.02 -7.15
N PHE A 4 15.05 -13.78 -7.53
CA PHE A 4 13.94 -13.02 -6.94
C PHE A 4 12.57 -13.56 -7.41
N PHE A 5 12.47 -13.94 -8.67
CA PHE A 5 11.23 -14.44 -9.28
C PHE A 5 10.85 -15.88 -8.88
N SER A 6 11.81 -16.75 -8.61
CA SER A 6 11.54 -18.13 -8.19
C SER A 6 10.80 -18.22 -6.86
N TYR A 7 10.94 -17.23 -5.99
CA TYR A 7 10.35 -17.25 -4.65
C TYR A 7 8.84 -16.97 -4.64
N VAL A 8 8.36 -16.14 -5.56
CA VAL A 8 6.93 -15.77 -5.64
C VAL A 8 6.12 -16.80 -6.43
N VAL A 9 6.70 -17.43 -7.44
CA VAL A 9 5.99 -18.34 -8.35
C VAL A 9 6.00 -19.81 -7.87
N SER A 10 7.00 -20.24 -7.10
CA SER A 10 7.14 -21.64 -6.68
C SER A 10 6.29 -22.06 -5.48
N ASN A 11 5.53 -21.18 -4.86
CA ASN A 11 4.83 -21.45 -3.60
C ASN A 11 3.34 -21.81 -3.77
N THR A 12 2.96 -22.54 -4.81
CA THR A 12 1.62 -23.16 -4.92
C THR A 12 1.48 -24.45 -4.06
N ARG A 13 2.57 -24.97 -3.48
CA ARG A 13 2.49 -25.88 -2.34
C ARG A 13 2.34 -25.04 -1.09
N GLN A 14 1.22 -25.13 -0.45
CA GLN A 14 0.90 -24.58 0.88
C GLN A 14 1.81 -25.23 1.93
N GLU A 15 3.13 -24.93 1.90
CA GLU A 15 4.02 -25.23 2.99
C GLU A 15 3.48 -24.52 4.23
N ARG A 16 3.31 -25.27 5.32
CA ARG A 16 2.91 -24.68 6.61
C ARG A 16 4.01 -23.71 7.02
N THR A 17 3.76 -22.41 6.85
CA THR A 17 4.68 -21.35 7.29
C THR A 17 4.96 -21.57 8.76
N THR A 18 6.21 -21.74 9.13
CA THR A 18 6.60 -21.90 10.54
C THR A 18 6.31 -20.61 11.31
N GLY A 19 6.11 -20.71 12.63
CA GLY A 19 5.85 -19.51 13.45
C GLY A 19 6.98 -18.47 13.32
N SER A 20 8.25 -18.91 13.20
CA SER A 20 9.39 -17.99 13.03
C SER A 20 9.40 -17.31 11.66
N GLN A 21 8.99 -17.99 10.61
CA GLN A 21 8.86 -17.39 9.27
C GLN A 21 7.72 -16.36 9.23
N LEU A 22 6.58 -16.66 9.85
CA LEU A 22 5.48 -15.72 9.95
C LEU A 22 5.89 -14.46 10.74
N ALA A 23 6.59 -14.61 11.86
CA ALA A 23 7.08 -13.48 12.64
C ALA A 23 8.02 -12.57 11.83
N ARG A 24 8.94 -13.14 11.02
CA ARG A 24 9.81 -12.36 10.13
C ARG A 24 9.01 -11.58 9.07
N LYS A 25 8.02 -12.23 8.47
CA LYS A 25 7.13 -11.59 7.48
C LYS A 25 6.35 -10.44 8.10
N VAL A 26 5.74 -10.66 9.25
CA VAL A 26 4.98 -9.62 9.99
C VAL A 26 5.91 -8.49 10.43
N GLY A 27 7.13 -8.79 10.88
CA GLY A 27 8.14 -7.79 11.18
C GLY A 27 8.52 -6.93 9.98
N ALA A 28 8.67 -7.52 8.79
CA ALA A 28 8.93 -6.79 7.55
C ALA A 28 7.74 -5.90 7.14
N GLU A 29 6.48 -6.39 7.28
CA GLU A 29 5.28 -5.59 7.06
C GLU A 29 5.20 -4.43 8.06
N PHE A 30 5.55 -4.67 9.34
CA PHE A 30 5.61 -3.62 10.35
C PHE A 30 6.61 -2.53 9.97
N VAL A 31 7.85 -2.89 9.65
CA VAL A 31 8.90 -1.91 9.29
C VAL A 31 8.50 -1.11 8.04
N GLY A 32 8.00 -1.78 7.01
CA GLY A 32 7.62 -1.13 5.77
C GLY A 32 6.41 -0.20 5.94
N THR A 33 5.37 -0.62 6.68
CA THR A 33 4.20 0.22 6.96
C THR A 33 4.55 1.38 7.91
N PHE A 34 5.42 1.12 8.90
CA PHE A 34 5.94 2.18 9.76
C PHE A 34 6.66 3.25 8.92
N GLY A 35 7.58 2.85 8.03
CA GLY A 35 8.28 3.77 7.13
C GLY A 35 7.33 4.58 6.26
N LEU A 36 6.33 3.91 5.66
CA LEU A 36 5.30 4.56 4.84
C LEU A 36 4.56 5.66 5.60
N VAL A 37 4.04 5.34 6.79
CA VAL A 37 3.26 6.29 7.60
C VAL A 37 4.17 7.36 8.19
N PHE A 38 5.33 7.00 8.72
CA PHE A 38 6.25 7.95 9.33
C PHE A 38 6.74 9.01 8.32
N MET A 39 7.24 8.59 7.17
CA MET A 39 7.75 9.53 6.16
C MET A 39 6.62 10.27 5.45
N GLY A 40 5.57 9.55 5.03
CA GLY A 40 4.48 10.17 4.27
C GLY A 40 3.65 11.15 5.10
N CYS A 41 3.17 10.72 6.27
CA CYS A 41 2.43 11.62 7.16
C CYS A 41 3.35 12.67 7.78
N GLY A 42 4.61 12.33 8.07
CA GLY A 42 5.63 13.29 8.49
C GLY A 42 5.83 14.40 7.47
N ALA A 43 5.87 14.08 6.17
CA ALA A 43 5.96 15.09 5.11
C ALA A 43 4.77 16.05 5.10
N VAL A 44 3.54 15.55 5.34
CA VAL A 44 2.34 16.40 5.49
C VAL A 44 2.50 17.35 6.68
N MET A 45 2.94 16.82 7.82
CA MET A 45 3.14 17.63 9.03
C MET A 45 4.24 18.68 8.86
N VAL A 46 5.37 18.29 8.26
CA VAL A 46 6.49 19.21 7.97
C VAL A 46 6.09 20.27 6.96
N ASP A 47 5.30 19.94 5.95
CA ASP A 47 4.77 20.93 5.01
C ASP A 47 3.96 22.01 5.74
N ALA A 48 3.07 21.58 6.65
CA ALA A 48 2.26 22.50 7.45
C ALA A 48 3.11 23.42 8.35
N VAL A 49 4.07 22.87 9.12
CA VAL A 49 4.90 23.69 10.04
C VAL A 49 5.94 24.55 9.32
N SER A 50 6.31 24.19 8.11
CA SER A 50 7.28 24.94 7.30
C SER A 50 6.64 25.99 6.38
N GLY A 51 5.31 26.13 6.40
CA GLY A 51 4.58 27.07 5.54
C GLY A 51 4.59 26.67 4.07
N GLY A 52 4.45 25.35 3.78
CA GLY A 52 4.32 24.83 2.43
C GLY A 52 5.64 24.55 1.70
N ARG A 53 6.78 24.45 2.41
CA ARG A 53 8.10 24.22 1.77
C ARG A 53 8.28 22.85 1.15
N VAL A 54 7.57 21.83 1.66
CA VAL A 54 7.61 20.48 1.07
C VAL A 54 6.77 20.45 -0.20
N THR A 55 5.73 21.22 -0.25
CA THR A 55 4.71 21.30 -1.30
C THR A 55 3.88 20.03 -1.42
N HIS A 56 2.68 20.14 -2.02
CA HIS A 56 1.85 18.96 -2.30
C HIS A 56 2.58 17.91 -3.14
N VAL A 57 3.35 18.32 -4.14
CA VAL A 57 4.11 17.40 -4.99
C VAL A 57 5.21 16.70 -4.19
N GLY A 58 5.91 17.41 -3.30
CA GLY A 58 6.92 16.82 -2.42
C GLY A 58 6.32 15.79 -1.46
N VAL A 59 5.16 16.07 -0.88
CA VAL A 59 4.42 15.10 -0.04
C VAL A 59 4.08 13.85 -0.84
N ALA A 60 3.50 13.99 -2.04
CA ALA A 60 3.12 12.88 -2.90
C ALA A 60 4.33 12.03 -3.32
N LEU A 61 5.44 12.67 -3.69
CA LEU A 61 6.69 11.98 -3.99
C LEU A 61 7.24 11.25 -2.76
N THR A 62 7.16 11.84 -1.57
CA THR A 62 7.60 11.19 -0.33
C THR A 62 6.85 9.88 -0.10
N PHE A 63 5.52 9.86 -0.27
CA PHE A 63 4.74 8.63 -0.19
C PHE A 63 5.20 7.59 -1.22
N GLY A 64 5.28 7.97 -2.49
CA GLY A 64 5.64 7.05 -3.56
C GLY A 64 7.06 6.50 -3.45
N LEU A 65 8.05 7.35 -3.18
CA LEU A 65 9.45 6.95 -3.02
C LEU A 65 9.65 6.09 -1.77
N THR A 66 8.91 6.36 -0.69
CA THR A 66 8.94 5.50 0.50
C THR A 66 8.39 4.11 0.20
N VAL A 67 7.24 4.02 -0.50
CA VAL A 67 6.69 2.72 -0.93
C VAL A 67 7.71 1.97 -1.78
N MET A 68 8.31 2.64 -2.76
CA MET A 68 9.34 2.07 -3.62
C MET A 68 10.51 1.50 -2.78
N ALA A 69 11.06 2.30 -1.88
CA ALA A 69 12.19 1.90 -1.04
C ALA A 69 11.83 0.70 -0.14
N MET A 70 10.63 0.72 0.47
CA MET A 70 10.18 -0.36 1.33
C MET A 70 9.90 -1.65 0.55
N ILE A 71 9.42 -1.57 -0.69
CA ILE A 71 9.27 -2.75 -1.56
C ILE A 71 10.62 -3.40 -1.83
N TYR A 72 11.65 -2.62 -2.16
CA TYR A 72 13.00 -3.17 -2.35
C TYR A 72 13.60 -3.73 -1.07
N ALA A 73 13.34 -3.08 0.09
CA ALA A 73 13.90 -3.50 1.37
C ALA A 73 13.19 -4.74 1.95
N THR A 74 11.89 -4.90 1.77
CA THR A 74 11.09 -5.90 2.49
C THR A 74 10.35 -6.89 1.57
N GLY A 75 10.26 -6.62 0.28
CA GLY A 75 9.50 -7.43 -0.68
C GLY A 75 9.94 -8.87 -0.73
N HIS A 76 11.24 -9.15 -0.67
CA HIS A 76 11.79 -10.50 -0.66
C HIS A 76 11.57 -11.27 0.67
N ILE A 77 11.10 -10.58 1.73
CA ILE A 77 10.82 -11.17 3.05
C ILE A 77 9.34 -11.46 3.21
N SER A 78 8.48 -10.44 2.99
CA SER A 78 7.04 -10.51 3.26
C SER A 78 6.15 -10.44 2.01
N GLY A 79 6.69 -9.97 0.89
CA GLY A 79 5.92 -9.53 -0.27
C GLY A 79 5.61 -8.04 -0.26
N ALA A 80 5.98 -7.32 0.82
CA ALA A 80 5.78 -5.88 1.01
C ALA A 80 4.37 -5.42 0.66
N HIS A 81 3.37 -6.04 1.27
CA HIS A 81 1.97 -5.61 1.08
C HIS A 81 1.74 -4.20 1.64
N LEU A 82 2.24 -3.92 2.86
CA LEU A 82 2.23 -2.62 3.56
C LEU A 82 0.83 -1.97 3.65
N ASN A 83 -0.21 -2.75 3.34
CA ASN A 83 -1.55 -2.26 3.09
C ASN A 83 -2.58 -3.38 3.33
N PRO A 84 -3.55 -3.22 4.24
CA PRO A 84 -4.62 -4.19 4.47
C PRO A 84 -5.45 -4.50 3.21
N ALA A 85 -5.75 -3.50 2.38
CA ALA A 85 -6.54 -3.71 1.16
C ALA A 85 -5.80 -4.57 0.14
N VAL A 86 -4.50 -4.35 -0.05
CA VAL A 86 -3.63 -5.19 -0.90
C VAL A 86 -3.54 -6.61 -0.34
N THR A 87 -3.38 -6.76 0.98
CA THR A 87 -3.31 -8.07 1.64
C THR A 87 -4.58 -8.89 1.41
N VAL A 88 -5.75 -8.28 1.56
CA VAL A 88 -7.06 -8.92 1.31
C VAL A 88 -7.22 -9.26 -0.17
N ALA A 89 -6.87 -8.37 -1.09
CA ALA A 89 -6.97 -8.60 -2.53
C ALA A 89 -6.09 -9.77 -2.99
N PHE A 90 -4.87 -9.90 -2.47
CA PHE A 90 -4.03 -11.06 -2.73
C PHE A 90 -4.61 -12.36 -2.18
N ALA A 91 -5.26 -12.32 -1.02
CA ALA A 91 -5.91 -13.50 -0.45
C ALA A 91 -7.13 -13.94 -1.28
N LEU A 92 -7.96 -12.99 -1.74
CA LEU A 92 -9.10 -13.25 -2.62
C LEU A 92 -8.68 -13.86 -3.96
N THR A 93 -7.58 -13.40 -4.52
CA THR A 93 -7.03 -13.94 -5.78
C THR A 93 -6.16 -15.19 -5.60
N LYS A 94 -6.20 -15.82 -4.41
CA LYS A 94 -5.48 -17.06 -4.04
C LYS A 94 -3.95 -16.94 -4.13
N ARG A 95 -3.40 -15.74 -4.06
CA ARG A 95 -1.95 -15.46 -4.08
C ARG A 95 -1.36 -15.30 -2.69
N PHE A 96 -2.22 -15.23 -1.67
CA PHE A 96 -1.84 -15.15 -0.27
C PHE A 96 -2.78 -16.00 0.59
N SER A 97 -2.27 -16.56 1.69
CA SER A 97 -3.07 -17.42 2.57
C SER A 97 -3.95 -16.58 3.50
N TRP A 98 -5.26 -16.86 3.53
CA TRP A 98 -6.20 -16.25 4.47
C TRP A 98 -5.79 -16.39 5.94
N ARG A 99 -5.08 -17.48 6.28
CA ARG A 99 -4.58 -17.70 7.66
C ARG A 99 -3.54 -16.68 8.07
N GLN A 100 -2.82 -16.05 7.13
CA GLN A 100 -1.80 -15.06 7.40
C GLN A 100 -2.35 -13.63 7.38
N VAL A 101 -3.52 -13.39 6.77
CA VAL A 101 -4.14 -12.07 6.63
C VAL A 101 -4.28 -11.34 7.98
N PRO A 102 -4.84 -11.95 9.06
CA PRO A 102 -4.97 -11.24 10.34
C PRO A 102 -3.65 -10.76 10.91
N PHE A 103 -2.59 -11.55 10.80
CA PHE A 103 -1.26 -11.20 11.32
C PHE A 103 -0.64 -10.03 10.56
N TYR A 104 -0.80 -10.01 9.23
CA TYR A 104 -0.34 -8.90 8.39
C TYR A 104 -1.09 -7.62 8.73
N VAL A 105 -2.43 -7.67 8.78
CA VAL A 105 -3.27 -6.51 9.07
C VAL A 105 -2.96 -5.95 10.47
N VAL A 106 -2.83 -6.80 11.48
CA VAL A 106 -2.45 -6.36 12.83
C VAL A 106 -1.07 -5.73 12.84
N GLY A 107 -0.07 -6.34 12.18
CA GLY A 107 1.28 -5.77 12.06
C GLY A 107 1.29 -4.41 11.37
N GLN A 108 0.55 -4.27 10.27
CA GLN A 108 0.41 -3.01 9.51
C GLN A 108 -0.29 -1.92 10.35
N LEU A 109 -1.38 -2.25 11.04
CA LEU A 109 -2.09 -1.28 11.90
C LEU A 109 -1.24 -0.85 13.09
N ALA A 110 -0.58 -1.80 13.77
CA ALA A 110 0.32 -1.49 14.88
C ALA A 110 1.47 -0.58 14.45
N ALA A 111 2.05 -0.83 13.26
CA ALA A 111 3.09 0.01 12.67
C ALA A 111 2.60 1.44 12.38
N ALA A 112 1.40 1.57 11.81
CA ALA A 112 0.82 2.87 11.50
C ALA A 112 0.56 3.70 12.77
N VAL A 113 0.04 3.05 13.83
CA VAL A 113 -0.15 3.70 15.14
C VAL A 113 1.18 4.10 15.76
N ALA A 114 2.17 3.21 15.76
CA ALA A 114 3.50 3.49 16.31
C ALA A 114 4.19 4.66 15.59
N ALA A 115 4.10 4.71 14.25
CA ALA A 115 4.60 5.82 13.45
C ALA A 115 3.91 7.15 13.80
N SER A 116 2.59 7.13 13.95
CA SER A 116 1.79 8.32 14.29
C SER A 116 2.10 8.83 15.70
N LEU A 117 2.25 7.92 16.67
CA LEU A 117 2.68 8.29 18.03
C LEU A 117 4.07 8.90 18.05
N LEU A 118 5.01 8.35 17.26
CA LEU A 118 6.35 8.92 17.16
C LEU A 118 6.33 10.31 16.51
N LEU A 119 5.54 10.51 15.44
CA LEU A 119 5.36 11.81 14.82
C LEU A 119 4.73 12.82 15.78
N LEU A 120 3.73 12.43 16.56
CA LEU A 120 3.14 13.28 17.60
C LEU A 120 4.20 13.74 18.61
N ASN A 121 5.10 12.86 19.02
CA ASN A 121 6.17 13.20 19.96
C ASN A 121 7.25 14.10 19.35
N ILE A 122 7.55 13.98 18.06
CA ILE A 122 8.61 14.75 17.38
C ILE A 122 8.10 16.13 16.94
N LEU A 123 6.90 16.18 16.35
CA LEU A 123 6.37 17.38 15.68
C LEU A 123 5.16 18.00 16.41
N GLY A 124 4.64 17.35 17.43
CA GLY A 124 3.41 17.78 18.11
C GLY A 124 2.12 17.47 17.33
N PRO A 125 0.95 17.96 17.80
CA PRO A 125 -0.36 17.67 17.20
C PRO A 125 -0.65 18.59 16.00
N VAL A 126 0.20 18.54 14.98
CA VAL A 126 0.09 19.39 13.78
C VAL A 126 -0.58 18.64 12.65
N ALA A 127 -1.35 19.34 11.82
CA ALA A 127 -2.00 18.84 10.60
C ALA A 127 -2.72 17.50 10.81
N ALA A 128 -3.36 17.34 11.99
CA ALA A 128 -4.03 16.10 12.38
C ALA A 128 -3.17 14.84 12.15
N LEU A 129 -1.85 14.94 12.35
CA LEU A 129 -0.85 13.89 12.14
C LEU A 129 -0.84 13.33 10.71
N GLY A 130 -1.22 14.14 9.73
CA GLY A 130 -1.33 13.71 8.33
C GLY A 130 -2.51 12.77 8.05
N SER A 131 -3.56 12.80 8.89
CA SER A 131 -4.81 12.05 8.67
C SER A 131 -5.45 12.44 7.35
N THR A 132 -6.14 11.48 6.74
CA THR A 132 -6.92 11.70 5.52
C THR A 132 -8.32 12.18 5.87
N THR A 133 -8.76 13.22 5.17
CA THR A 133 -10.11 13.77 5.29
C THR A 133 -10.67 14.11 3.92
N PRO A 134 -11.96 13.84 3.65
CA PRO A 134 -12.61 14.27 2.41
C PRO A 134 -12.67 15.80 2.32
N SER A 135 -12.32 16.35 1.17
CA SER A 135 -12.52 17.80 0.88
C SER A 135 -13.90 18.08 0.30
N GLY A 136 -14.53 17.07 -0.28
CA GLY A 136 -15.87 17.15 -0.88
C GLY A 136 -16.86 16.20 -0.21
N SER A 137 -17.81 15.68 -0.99
CA SER A 137 -18.79 14.72 -0.47
C SER A 137 -18.13 13.37 -0.17
N LEU A 138 -18.74 12.63 0.78
CA LEU A 138 -18.29 11.27 1.13
C LEU A 138 -18.27 10.34 -0.09
N MET A 139 -19.29 10.46 -0.96
CA MET A 139 -19.39 9.64 -2.18
C MET A 139 -18.25 9.93 -3.16
N GLN A 140 -17.90 11.21 -3.35
CA GLN A 140 -16.75 11.58 -4.20
C GLN A 140 -15.46 10.96 -3.69
N SER A 141 -15.24 10.99 -2.37
CA SER A 141 -14.04 10.40 -1.77
C SER A 141 -14.02 8.88 -1.85
N ILE A 142 -15.15 8.19 -1.61
CA ILE A 142 -15.24 6.72 -1.77
C ILE A 142 -14.93 6.33 -3.22
N LEU A 143 -15.54 6.99 -4.19
CA LEU A 143 -15.32 6.71 -5.61
C LEU A 143 -13.85 6.94 -5.99
N LEU A 144 -13.28 8.06 -5.58
CA LEU A 144 -11.88 8.38 -5.87
C LEU A 144 -10.93 7.36 -5.23
N GLU A 145 -11.08 7.08 -3.92
CA GLU A 145 -10.26 6.07 -3.23
C GLU A 145 -10.39 4.69 -3.88
N SER A 146 -11.60 4.32 -4.34
CA SER A 146 -11.79 3.05 -5.06
C SER A 146 -11.03 3.03 -6.40
N VAL A 147 -11.10 4.11 -7.18
CA VAL A 147 -10.41 4.19 -8.48
C VAL A 147 -8.89 4.25 -8.31
N LEU A 148 -8.38 5.04 -7.37
CA LEU A 148 -6.95 5.12 -7.10
C LEU A 148 -6.39 3.77 -6.63
N THR A 149 -7.12 3.09 -5.73
CA THR A 149 -6.70 1.77 -5.25
C THR A 149 -6.87 0.68 -6.28
N PHE A 150 -7.85 0.80 -7.18
CA PHE A 150 -7.98 -0.07 -8.34
C PHE A 150 -6.71 -0.03 -9.19
N PHE A 151 -6.25 1.16 -9.60
CA PHE A 151 -5.03 1.27 -10.40
C PHE A 151 -3.79 0.82 -9.64
N LEU A 152 -3.69 1.14 -8.35
CA LEU A 152 -2.60 0.65 -7.51
C LEU A 152 -2.55 -0.88 -7.50
N MET A 153 -3.66 -1.54 -7.22
CA MET A 153 -3.69 -3.01 -7.15
C MET A 153 -3.55 -3.67 -8.52
N PHE A 154 -4.07 -3.04 -9.58
CA PHE A 154 -3.88 -3.51 -10.95
C PHE A 154 -2.39 -3.54 -11.32
N VAL A 155 -1.65 -2.45 -11.03
CA VAL A 155 -0.20 -2.39 -11.26
C VAL A 155 0.53 -3.40 -10.37
N ILE A 156 0.19 -3.50 -9.08
CA ILE A 156 0.78 -4.50 -8.17
C ILE A 156 0.58 -5.91 -8.74
N ALA A 157 -0.64 -6.24 -9.15
CA ALA A 157 -0.93 -7.56 -9.71
C ALA A 157 -0.11 -7.84 -10.98
N ALA A 158 0.08 -6.83 -11.82
CA ALA A 158 0.89 -6.96 -13.04
C ALA A 158 2.36 -7.22 -12.70
N VAL A 159 3.01 -6.32 -11.97
CA VAL A 159 4.47 -6.35 -11.81
C VAL A 159 4.96 -7.33 -10.74
N ALA A 160 4.13 -7.66 -9.75
CA ALA A 160 4.51 -8.55 -8.66
C ALA A 160 4.06 -10.01 -8.87
N THR A 161 3.18 -10.29 -9.84
CA THR A 161 2.60 -11.63 -9.98
C THR A 161 2.67 -12.22 -11.38
N ASP A 162 3.04 -11.45 -12.40
CA ASP A 162 3.21 -11.94 -13.76
C ASP A 162 4.69 -12.03 -14.12
N GLY A 163 5.16 -13.24 -14.40
CA GLY A 163 6.57 -13.50 -14.72
C GLY A 163 7.03 -12.90 -16.05
N ARG A 164 6.11 -12.37 -16.86
CA ARG A 164 6.40 -11.65 -18.12
C ARG A 164 6.65 -10.16 -17.88
N ALA A 165 6.18 -9.62 -16.76
CA ALA A 165 6.43 -8.24 -16.39
C ALA A 165 7.89 -8.04 -15.94
N VAL A 166 8.38 -6.80 -16.03
CA VAL A 166 9.73 -6.43 -15.58
C VAL A 166 9.76 -6.32 -14.06
N GLY A 167 9.79 -7.48 -13.37
CA GLY A 167 9.66 -7.57 -11.91
C GLY A 167 10.74 -6.84 -11.12
N ASP A 168 11.96 -6.70 -11.68
CA ASP A 168 13.04 -5.93 -11.05
C ASP A 168 12.66 -4.44 -10.91
N MET A 169 11.73 -3.95 -11.71
CA MET A 169 11.20 -2.58 -11.67
C MET A 169 9.90 -2.45 -10.86
N ALA A 170 9.45 -3.51 -10.18
CA ALA A 170 8.19 -3.50 -9.45
C ALA A 170 8.09 -2.36 -8.43
N GLY A 171 9.18 -2.09 -7.69
CA GLY A 171 9.23 -0.98 -6.74
C GLY A 171 8.99 0.38 -7.40
N TRP A 172 9.59 0.63 -8.58
CA TRP A 172 9.40 1.85 -9.35
C TRP A 172 7.96 2.00 -9.85
N ALA A 173 7.40 0.94 -10.43
CA ALA A 173 6.04 0.96 -10.96
C ALA A 173 5.01 1.21 -9.85
N ILE A 174 5.12 0.49 -8.73
CA ILE A 174 4.18 0.61 -7.62
C ILE A 174 4.35 1.96 -6.89
N GLY A 175 5.58 2.33 -6.55
CA GLY A 175 5.87 3.62 -5.90
C GLY A 175 5.49 4.81 -6.79
N GLY A 176 5.76 4.73 -8.09
CA GLY A 176 5.33 5.72 -9.08
C GLY A 176 3.80 5.85 -9.14
N THR A 177 3.08 4.73 -9.11
CA THR A 177 1.60 4.74 -9.06
C THR A 177 1.10 5.42 -7.79
N VAL A 178 1.71 5.16 -6.63
CA VAL A 178 1.36 5.85 -5.37
C VAL A 178 1.62 7.35 -5.49
N ALA A 179 2.77 7.76 -6.03
CA ALA A 179 3.09 9.18 -6.21
C ALA A 179 2.08 9.88 -7.14
N LEU A 180 1.80 9.30 -8.30
CA LEU A 180 0.83 9.84 -9.26
C LEU A 180 -0.58 9.95 -8.66
N ALA A 181 -1.03 8.89 -7.99
CA ALA A 181 -2.33 8.89 -7.32
C ALA A 181 -2.40 9.96 -6.21
N ALA A 182 -1.32 10.14 -5.44
CA ALA A 182 -1.25 11.14 -4.39
C ALA A 182 -1.19 12.57 -4.94
N ILE A 183 -0.48 12.81 -6.06
CA ILE A 183 -0.48 14.12 -6.75
C ILE A 183 -1.89 14.48 -7.20
N PHE A 184 -2.59 13.55 -7.81
CA PHE A 184 -3.93 13.79 -8.35
C PHE A 184 -5.01 13.84 -7.25
N GLY A 185 -5.06 12.83 -6.40
CA GLY A 185 -6.16 12.61 -5.46
C GLY A 185 -5.97 13.26 -4.08
N GLY A 186 -4.74 13.64 -3.74
CA GLY A 186 -4.42 14.20 -2.43
C GLY A 186 -5.30 15.38 -2.02
N PRO A 187 -5.48 16.40 -2.87
CA PRO A 187 -6.33 17.55 -2.56
C PRO A 187 -7.83 17.23 -2.43
N VAL A 188 -8.27 16.06 -2.91
CA VAL A 188 -9.70 15.69 -2.96
C VAL A 188 -10.09 14.75 -1.83
N SER A 189 -9.34 13.67 -1.62
CA SER A 189 -9.65 12.66 -0.61
C SER A 189 -8.52 12.40 0.38
N GLY A 190 -7.34 12.98 0.16
CA GLY A 190 -6.13 12.60 0.86
C GLY A 190 -5.37 11.45 0.20
N ALA A 191 -5.92 10.84 -0.86
CA ALA A 191 -5.34 9.75 -1.64
C ALA A 191 -4.71 8.66 -0.76
N SER A 192 -5.53 8.09 0.11
CA SER A 192 -5.06 7.08 1.08
C SER A 192 -4.62 5.80 0.41
N MET A 193 -5.53 5.19 -0.36
CA MET A 193 -5.39 3.86 -0.99
C MET A 193 -5.04 2.74 0.01
N ASN A 194 -5.01 3.04 1.33
CA ASN A 194 -4.45 2.15 2.34
C ASN A 194 -5.16 2.34 3.69
N PRO A 195 -5.95 1.38 4.15
CA PRO A 195 -6.62 1.47 5.45
C PRO A 195 -5.66 1.72 6.64
N ALA A 196 -4.47 1.12 6.66
CA ALA A 196 -3.53 1.32 7.77
C ALA A 196 -2.97 2.75 7.77
N ARG A 197 -2.65 3.30 6.59
CA ARG A 197 -2.17 4.68 6.42
C ARG A 197 -3.19 5.72 6.91
N SER A 198 -4.48 5.40 6.82
CA SER A 198 -5.52 6.32 7.33
C SER A 198 -5.89 6.05 8.79
N LEU A 199 -6.04 4.78 9.19
CA LEU A 199 -6.44 4.41 10.55
C LEU A 199 -5.42 4.82 11.61
N GLY A 200 -4.12 4.64 11.36
CA GLY A 200 -3.08 4.96 12.33
C GLY A 200 -3.11 6.41 12.79
N PRO A 201 -2.92 7.39 11.88
CA PRO A 201 -2.99 8.81 12.24
C PRO A 201 -4.35 9.23 12.79
N ALA A 202 -5.46 8.76 12.19
CA ALA A 202 -6.80 9.10 12.64
C ALA A 202 -7.08 8.67 14.08
N LEU A 203 -6.64 7.46 14.44
CA LEU A 203 -6.78 6.95 15.81
C LEU A 203 -5.99 7.80 16.82
N VAL A 204 -4.74 8.14 16.50
CA VAL A 204 -3.88 8.92 17.39
C VAL A 204 -4.32 10.39 17.47
N ALA A 205 -4.82 10.94 16.36
CA ALA A 205 -5.35 12.31 16.31
C ALA A 205 -6.80 12.44 16.85
N GLY A 206 -7.49 11.32 17.13
CA GLY A 206 -8.90 11.33 17.54
C GLY A 206 -9.89 11.70 16.44
N GLN A 207 -9.53 11.49 15.17
CA GLN A 207 -10.36 11.85 14.00
C GLN A 207 -10.92 10.61 13.30
N MET A 208 -11.89 9.95 13.93
CA MET A 208 -12.41 8.66 13.47
C MET A 208 -13.69 8.74 12.61
N ASP A 209 -14.36 9.89 12.56
CA ASP A 209 -15.72 10.01 12.01
C ASP A 209 -15.86 9.52 10.56
N GLN A 210 -14.88 9.81 9.71
CA GLN A 210 -14.93 9.51 8.28
C GLN A 210 -13.93 8.44 7.85
N VAL A 211 -13.24 7.80 8.80
CA VAL A 211 -12.15 6.84 8.50
C VAL A 211 -12.65 5.60 7.75
N TRP A 212 -13.94 5.24 7.90
CA TRP A 212 -14.54 4.11 7.22
C TRP A 212 -14.49 4.23 5.68
N ILE A 213 -14.47 5.46 5.13
CA ILE A 213 -14.31 5.71 3.69
C ILE A 213 -12.99 5.09 3.18
N TYR A 214 -11.94 5.27 3.96
CA TYR A 214 -10.57 4.80 3.67
C TYR A 214 -10.37 3.31 3.97
N ILE A 215 -11.41 2.63 4.39
CA ILE A 215 -11.49 1.16 4.46
C ILE A 215 -12.29 0.65 3.27
N VAL A 216 -13.50 1.14 3.09
CA VAL A 216 -14.44 0.65 2.07
C VAL A 216 -13.94 0.96 0.65
N GLY A 217 -13.56 2.21 0.38
CA GLY A 217 -13.05 2.62 -0.94
C GLY A 217 -11.82 1.82 -1.38
N PRO A 218 -10.73 1.79 -0.58
CA PRO A 218 -9.55 1.00 -0.92
C PRO A 218 -9.80 -0.50 -1.04
N LEU A 219 -10.62 -1.10 -0.19
CA LEU A 219 -10.96 -2.53 -0.31
C LEU A 219 -11.69 -2.83 -1.63
N ALA A 220 -12.71 -2.04 -1.95
CA ALA A 220 -13.48 -2.20 -3.20
C ALA A 220 -12.56 -2.04 -4.42
N GLY A 221 -11.73 -1.00 -4.43
CA GLY A 221 -10.79 -0.75 -5.52
C GLY A 221 -9.74 -1.84 -5.67
N ALA A 222 -9.12 -2.28 -4.56
CA ALA A 222 -8.11 -3.34 -4.60
C ALA A 222 -8.67 -4.66 -5.12
N ILE A 223 -9.85 -5.05 -4.65
CA ILE A 223 -10.52 -6.28 -5.11
C ILE A 223 -10.81 -6.20 -6.62
N ALA A 224 -11.41 -5.09 -7.06
CA ALA A 224 -11.71 -4.87 -8.48
C ALA A 224 -10.45 -4.89 -9.35
N GLY A 225 -9.39 -4.17 -8.94
CA GLY A 225 -8.12 -4.11 -9.68
C GLY A 225 -7.45 -5.47 -9.81
N ALA A 226 -7.40 -6.25 -8.72
CA ALA A 226 -6.86 -7.60 -8.73
C ALA A 226 -7.67 -8.56 -9.62
N CYS A 227 -9.00 -8.51 -9.55
CA CYS A 227 -9.89 -9.35 -10.36
C CYS A 227 -9.79 -8.99 -11.84
N VAL A 228 -9.82 -7.70 -12.19
CA VAL A 228 -9.70 -7.25 -13.59
C VAL A 228 -8.36 -7.68 -14.17
N TYR A 229 -7.25 -7.49 -13.45
CA TYR A 229 -5.96 -7.98 -13.92
C TYR A 229 -5.95 -9.50 -14.14
N GLN A 230 -6.57 -10.25 -13.24
CA GLN A 230 -6.64 -11.72 -13.37
C GLN A 230 -7.42 -12.18 -14.60
N VAL A 231 -8.43 -11.42 -15.01
CA VAL A 231 -9.20 -11.68 -16.26
C VAL A 231 -8.41 -11.29 -17.50
N LEU A 232 -7.71 -10.16 -17.45
CA LEU A 232 -6.98 -9.62 -18.60
C LEU A 232 -5.64 -10.33 -18.88
N ARG A 233 -5.03 -10.91 -17.83
CA ARG A 233 -3.77 -11.63 -18.03
C ARG A 233 -3.98 -12.87 -18.87
N CYS A 234 -3.08 -13.13 -19.82
CA CYS A 234 -3.14 -14.34 -20.63
C CYS A 234 -2.87 -15.59 -19.80
N GLY A 235 -3.63 -16.65 -20.04
CA GLY A 235 -3.37 -17.97 -19.50
C GLY A 235 -2.30 -18.67 -20.32
N GLY A 236 -1.12 -18.96 -19.74
CA GLY A 236 -0.05 -19.73 -20.36
C GLY A 236 1.33 -19.17 -20.10
N ASP A 237 2.34 -20.07 -20.14
CA ASP A 237 3.77 -19.76 -19.97
C ASP A 237 4.42 -19.20 -21.24
N GLU A 238 3.67 -18.66 -22.17
CA GLU A 238 4.21 -18.18 -23.45
C GLU A 238 5.00 -16.89 -23.28
N LYS A 239 6.32 -17.05 -23.40
CA LYS A 239 7.32 -15.97 -23.47
C LYS A 239 7.40 -15.43 -24.89
N THR A 240 6.34 -14.88 -25.43
CA THR A 240 6.41 -14.18 -26.71
C THR A 240 6.42 -12.67 -26.49
N ALA A 241 7.28 -11.97 -27.20
CA ALA A 241 7.41 -10.51 -27.12
C ALA A 241 6.19 -9.79 -27.73
N ASP A 242 5.31 -10.51 -28.40
CA ASP A 242 4.21 -9.98 -29.20
C ASP A 242 2.91 -9.77 -28.41
N GLY A 243 2.97 -9.86 -27.08
CA GLY A 243 1.78 -9.84 -26.23
C GLY A 243 1.03 -11.18 -26.25
N CYS A 244 -0.15 -11.20 -25.67
CA CYS A 244 -0.93 -12.43 -25.58
C CYS A 244 -1.97 -12.61 -26.71
N CYS A 245 -2.07 -11.69 -27.61
CA CYS A 245 -3.08 -11.74 -28.67
C CYS A 245 -2.43 -11.71 -30.05
#